data_e50c669fe67a942a30b9fde03c867058
#
_entry.id   e50c669fe67a942a30b9fde03c867058
#
_cell.length_a   1.000
_cell.length_b   1.000
_cell.length_c   1.000
_cell.angle_alpha   90.00
_cell.angle_beta   90.00
_cell.angle_gamma   90.00
#
_symmetry.space_group_name_H-M   'P 1'
#
loop_
_entity.id
_entity.type
_entity.pdbx_description
1 polymer ?
#
loop_
_entity_poly.entity_id
_entity_poly.type
_entity_poly.pdbx_seq_one_letter_code
_entity_poly.pdbx_strand_id
1 'polypeptide(L)'
;MAAGRRSGGGSEPATTEELATRMARYTGADCKRCRREKTKLFLKGAKCDSPKCPIEIRPYPPGEHGRNRPKESEYLLQVREKQKARRIYGILEKQFGNYYTEAARTRGKTGEVLLQILESRLDNVIYRAGFAKSRDMARQVVRHGHVLVNGRKVDIPSFRVSESDIIEIAPKSLELTPFIIARAEAGERPVPSWLEVIPDKMRILVHTLPSRAQIDTLISEQLIVEYYSK
;
A
#
# COMPACT_ATOMS: atom_id res chain seq x y z
N MET A 1 -9.03 43.28 -46.61
CA MET A 1 -8.03 42.81 -45.62
C MET A 1 -8.74 42.54 -44.31
N ALA A 2 -9.01 41.27 -44.00
CA ALA A 2 -9.68 40.89 -42.79
C ALA A 2 -8.71 39.97 -41.99
N ALA A 3 -8.22 40.47 -40.85
CA ALA A 3 -7.33 39.75 -39.96
C ALA A 3 -8.12 38.78 -39.09
N GLY A 4 -7.93 37.48 -39.27
CA GLY A 4 -8.50 36.43 -38.45
C GLY A 4 -7.86 36.39 -37.07
N ARG A 5 -8.65 36.56 -36.02
CA ARG A 5 -8.25 36.30 -34.62
C ARG A 5 -8.19 34.78 -34.37
N ARG A 6 -7.03 34.27 -34.06
CA ARG A 6 -6.84 32.92 -33.54
C ARG A 6 -7.26 32.92 -32.06
N SER A 7 -8.33 32.23 -31.76
CA SER A 7 -8.74 31.92 -30.38
C SER A 7 -7.77 30.88 -29.78
N GLY A 8 -6.90 31.35 -28.91
CA GLY A 8 -6.07 30.45 -28.09
C GLY A 8 -6.94 29.76 -27.05
N GLY A 9 -7.24 28.49 -27.27
CA GLY A 9 -7.85 27.62 -26.25
C GLY A 9 -6.83 27.34 -25.17
N GLY A 10 -6.89 28.08 -24.06
CA GLY A 10 -6.17 27.75 -22.84
C GLY A 10 -6.77 26.48 -22.26
N SER A 11 -6.01 25.39 -22.29
CA SER A 11 -6.37 24.17 -21.56
C SER A 11 -6.28 24.47 -20.06
N GLU A 12 -7.40 24.47 -19.38
CA GLU A 12 -7.43 24.52 -17.91
C GLU A 12 -6.56 23.39 -17.33
N PRO A 13 -5.79 23.66 -16.28
CA PRO A 13 -4.99 22.62 -15.64
C PRO A 13 -5.93 21.56 -15.05
N ALA A 14 -5.76 20.32 -15.49
CA ALA A 14 -6.55 19.18 -15.02
C ALA A 14 -6.59 19.14 -13.48
N THR A 15 -7.76 18.94 -12.92
CA THR A 15 -7.96 18.87 -11.47
C THR A 15 -7.19 17.68 -10.88
N THR A 16 -6.82 17.76 -9.60
CA THR A 16 -6.06 16.71 -8.90
C THR A 16 -6.79 15.35 -8.94
N GLU A 17 -8.11 15.35 -9.12
CA GLU A 17 -8.92 14.13 -9.26
C GLU A 17 -8.86 13.56 -10.68
N GLU A 18 -8.82 14.37 -11.72
CA GLU A 18 -8.65 13.92 -13.11
C GLU A 18 -7.26 13.35 -13.37
N LEU A 19 -6.21 13.92 -12.75
CA LEU A 19 -4.87 13.36 -12.78
C LEU A 19 -4.80 12.00 -12.06
N ALA A 20 -5.55 11.81 -10.97
CA ALA A 20 -5.60 10.55 -10.24
C ALA A 20 -6.27 9.42 -11.04
N THR A 21 -7.20 9.72 -11.95
CA THR A 21 -7.85 8.72 -12.82
C THR A 21 -6.97 8.28 -13.99
N ARG A 22 -6.01 9.09 -14.42
CA ARG A 22 -5.06 8.76 -15.51
C ARG A 22 -3.82 7.99 -15.08
N MET A 23 -3.51 7.94 -13.79
CA MET A 23 -2.27 7.34 -13.28
C MET A 23 -2.51 5.95 -12.68
N ALA A 24 -1.58 5.02 -12.93
CA ALA A 24 -1.62 3.65 -12.37
C ALA A 24 -1.48 3.58 -10.85
N ARG A 25 -1.28 4.70 -10.16
CA ARG A 25 -1.25 4.84 -8.70
C ARG A 25 -1.49 6.29 -8.29
N TYR A 26 -1.82 6.48 -7.02
CA TYR A 26 -1.89 7.82 -6.43
C TYR A 26 -0.49 8.38 -6.19
N THR A 27 -0.23 9.59 -6.67
CA THR A 27 1.06 10.30 -6.53
C THR A 27 0.96 11.57 -5.68
N GLY A 28 -0.23 11.87 -5.14
CA GLY A 28 -0.46 13.04 -4.31
C GLY A 28 0.06 12.89 -2.88
N ALA A 29 -0.31 13.82 -2.00
CA ALA A 29 0.16 13.88 -0.63
C ALA A 29 -0.46 12.80 0.27
N ASP A 30 0.30 11.76 0.65
CA ASP A 30 -0.14 10.63 1.48
C ASP A 30 -0.68 11.04 2.85
N CYS A 31 -0.12 12.09 3.45
CA CYS A 31 -0.59 12.57 4.75
C CYS A 31 -2.05 13.09 4.71
N LYS A 32 -2.56 13.51 3.53
CA LYS A 32 -3.97 13.82 3.35
C LYS A 32 -4.83 12.57 3.49
N ARG A 33 -4.32 11.40 3.08
CA ARG A 33 -5.00 10.11 3.21
C ARG A 33 -5.13 9.69 4.68
N CYS A 34 -4.05 9.74 5.47
CA CYS A 34 -4.09 9.46 6.91
C CYS A 34 -5.10 10.36 7.62
N ARG A 35 -5.08 11.67 7.34
CA ARG A 35 -6.02 12.63 7.92
C ARG A 35 -7.47 12.36 7.52
N ARG A 36 -7.71 11.91 6.29
CA ARG A 36 -9.05 11.54 5.82
C ARG A 36 -9.60 10.31 6.56
N GLU A 37 -8.75 9.33 6.84
CA GLU A 37 -9.14 8.12 7.60
C GLU A 37 -9.05 8.30 9.12
N LYS A 38 -8.62 9.47 9.59
CA LYS A 38 -8.42 9.79 11.01
C LYS A 38 -7.49 8.80 11.75
N THR A 39 -6.65 8.07 11.01
CA THR A 39 -5.74 7.05 11.55
C THR A 39 -4.38 7.12 10.87
N LYS A 40 -3.31 6.68 11.54
CA LYS A 40 -1.99 6.50 10.93
C LYS A 40 -2.03 5.31 9.99
N LEU A 41 -1.68 5.51 8.72
CA LEU A 41 -1.58 4.44 7.71
C LEU A 41 -0.13 4.05 7.42
N PHE A 42 0.84 4.67 8.08
CA PHE A 42 2.28 4.40 7.95
C PHE A 42 2.80 4.40 6.51
N LEU A 43 2.38 5.39 5.70
CA LEU A 43 2.70 5.47 4.27
C LEU A 43 4.09 6.06 3.98
N LYS A 44 4.70 6.77 4.92
CA LYS A 44 5.98 7.51 4.74
C LYS A 44 7.13 7.04 5.62
N GLY A 45 7.06 5.84 6.18
CA GLY A 45 8.10 5.29 7.04
C GLY A 45 8.38 6.16 8.26
N ALA A 46 9.64 6.38 8.63
CA ALA A 46 10.07 7.07 9.84
C ALA A 46 9.38 8.44 10.12
N LYS A 47 8.93 9.14 9.08
CA LYS A 47 8.15 10.36 9.28
C LYS A 47 6.82 10.13 9.97
N CYS A 48 6.23 8.93 9.84
CA CYS A 48 4.95 8.59 10.47
C CYS A 48 5.10 8.34 11.98
N ASP A 49 6.31 7.97 12.41
CA ASP A 49 6.63 7.69 13.81
C ASP A 49 7.11 8.95 14.56
N SER A 50 7.47 10.00 13.81
CA SER A 50 7.94 11.26 14.39
C SER A 50 6.78 12.15 14.87
N PRO A 51 7.00 13.01 15.89
CA PRO A 51 6.00 13.97 16.37
C PRO A 51 5.61 15.03 15.30
N LYS A 52 6.40 15.13 14.21
CA LYS A 52 6.09 15.98 13.05
C LYS A 52 5.07 15.35 12.09
N CYS A 53 4.45 14.23 12.48
CA CYS A 53 3.43 13.59 11.66
C CYS A 53 2.18 14.48 11.52
N PRO A 54 1.73 14.83 10.29
CA PRO A 54 0.61 15.74 10.08
C PRO A 54 -0.73 15.31 10.69
N ILE A 55 -0.93 14.03 10.98
CA ILE A 55 -2.15 13.56 11.66
C ILE A 55 -2.14 13.88 13.14
N GLU A 56 -0.98 13.93 13.79
CA GLU A 56 -0.87 14.33 15.19
C GLU A 56 -1.07 15.83 15.36
N ILE A 57 -0.49 16.62 14.44
CA ILE A 57 -0.62 18.08 14.47
C ILE A 57 -2.03 18.54 14.08
N ARG A 58 -2.67 17.85 13.12
CA ARG A 58 -3.98 18.22 12.54
C ARG A 58 -4.85 16.97 12.35
N PRO A 59 -5.48 16.43 13.41
CA PRO A 59 -6.21 15.15 13.39
C PRO A 59 -7.59 15.22 12.73
N TYR A 60 -7.79 16.14 11.81
CA TYR A 60 -9.05 16.32 11.08
C TYR A 60 -8.84 16.15 9.58
N PRO A 61 -9.88 15.74 8.84
CA PRO A 61 -9.83 15.59 7.39
C PRO A 61 -9.34 16.85 6.66
N PRO A 62 -8.68 16.71 5.50
CA PRO A 62 -8.28 17.85 4.71
C PRO A 62 -9.50 18.53 4.07
N GLY A 63 -9.39 19.82 3.81
CA GLY A 63 -10.42 20.67 3.21
C GLY A 63 -11.00 21.67 4.20
N GLU A 64 -11.77 22.63 3.71
CA GLU A 64 -12.37 23.73 4.46
C GLU A 64 -13.28 23.21 5.58
N HIS A 65 -14.14 22.26 5.26
CA HIS A 65 -15.10 21.66 6.21
C HIS A 65 -14.51 20.49 7.02
N GLY A 66 -13.19 20.32 7.04
CA GLY A 66 -12.53 19.19 7.72
C GLY A 66 -12.77 19.11 9.24
N ARG A 67 -13.12 20.24 9.89
CA ARG A 67 -13.44 20.29 11.33
C ARG A 67 -14.90 19.99 11.66
N ASN A 68 -15.78 19.97 10.65
CA ASN A 68 -17.17 19.62 10.85
C ASN A 68 -17.31 18.14 11.23
N ARG A 69 -18.31 17.84 12.05
CA ARG A 69 -18.66 16.46 12.45
C ARG A 69 -19.90 16.00 11.69
N PRO A 70 -19.77 15.48 10.46
CA PRO A 70 -20.92 14.91 9.76
C PRO A 70 -21.41 13.67 10.50
N LYS A 71 -22.73 13.43 10.42
CA LYS A 71 -23.33 12.17 10.91
C LYS A 71 -22.73 11.01 10.11
N GLU A 72 -22.16 10.05 10.81
CA GLU A 72 -21.58 8.86 10.18
C GLU A 72 -22.70 7.83 9.96
N SER A 73 -23.00 7.53 8.69
CA SER A 73 -23.90 6.44 8.31
C SER A 73 -23.12 5.11 8.24
N GLU A 74 -23.81 3.98 8.37
CA GLU A 74 -23.20 2.65 8.20
C GLU A 74 -22.50 2.52 6.84
N TYR A 75 -23.12 2.98 5.78
CA TYR A 75 -22.53 3.01 4.46
C TYR A 75 -21.20 3.79 4.43
N LEU A 76 -21.15 4.94 5.11
CA LEU A 76 -19.91 5.72 5.19
C LEU A 76 -18.82 4.96 5.93
N LEU A 77 -19.13 4.24 7.02
CA LEU A 77 -18.18 3.41 7.75
C LEU A 77 -17.61 2.30 6.86
N GLN A 78 -18.48 1.58 6.15
CA GLN A 78 -18.08 0.53 5.21
C GLN A 78 -17.17 1.07 4.09
N VAL A 79 -17.53 2.20 3.47
CA VAL A 79 -16.69 2.87 2.46
C VAL A 79 -15.35 3.29 3.05
N ARG A 80 -15.32 3.82 4.28
CA ARG A 80 -14.07 4.26 4.92
C ARG A 80 -13.14 3.10 5.19
N GLU A 81 -13.62 1.97 5.69
CA GLU A 81 -12.80 0.78 5.92
C GLU A 81 -12.24 0.22 4.60
N LYS A 82 -13.04 0.14 3.56
CA LYS A 82 -12.56 -0.23 2.23
C LYS A 82 -11.46 0.73 1.75
N GLN A 83 -11.68 2.04 1.83
CA GLN A 83 -10.70 3.03 1.41
C GLN A 83 -9.43 2.99 2.24
N LYS A 84 -9.54 2.73 3.54
CA LYS A 84 -8.41 2.56 4.46
C LYS A 84 -7.54 1.37 4.03
N ALA A 85 -8.14 0.18 3.83
CA ALA A 85 -7.45 -0.99 3.33
C ALA A 85 -6.73 -0.71 2.01
N ARG A 86 -7.44 -0.20 1.03
CA ARG A 86 -6.88 0.13 -0.28
C ARG A 86 -5.71 1.11 -0.21
N ARG A 87 -5.78 2.10 0.68
CA ARG A 87 -4.73 3.11 0.86
C ARG A 87 -3.49 2.56 1.56
N ILE A 88 -3.68 1.68 2.55
CA ILE A 88 -2.56 1.01 3.23
C ILE A 88 -1.72 0.22 2.23
N TYR A 89 -2.35 -0.58 1.37
CA TYR A 89 -1.66 -1.42 0.39
C TYR A 89 -1.34 -0.72 -0.94
N GLY A 90 -1.73 0.56 -1.12
CA GLY A 90 -1.44 1.34 -2.33
C GLY A 90 -2.12 0.80 -3.59
N ILE A 91 -3.32 0.22 -3.46
CA ILE A 91 -4.03 -0.49 -4.54
C ILE A 91 -5.14 0.40 -5.12
N LEU A 92 -5.39 0.31 -6.44
CA LEU A 92 -6.49 0.98 -7.11
C LEU A 92 -7.82 0.21 -6.93
N GLU A 93 -8.94 0.91 -7.09
CA GLU A 93 -10.28 0.38 -6.86
C GLU A 93 -10.57 -0.89 -7.68
N LYS A 94 -10.30 -0.86 -8.97
CA LYS A 94 -10.53 -2.01 -9.87
C LYS A 94 -9.77 -3.26 -9.40
N GLN A 95 -8.49 -3.09 -9.06
CA GLN A 95 -7.67 -4.20 -8.58
C GLN A 95 -8.17 -4.73 -7.22
N PHE A 96 -8.58 -3.84 -6.34
CA PHE A 96 -9.12 -4.22 -5.02
C PHE A 96 -10.44 -5.00 -5.18
N GLY A 97 -11.33 -4.55 -6.07
CA GLY A 97 -12.56 -5.27 -6.41
C GLY A 97 -12.29 -6.67 -6.98
N ASN A 98 -11.27 -6.80 -7.86
CA ASN A 98 -10.86 -8.11 -8.38
C ASN A 98 -10.38 -9.05 -7.26
N TYR A 99 -9.59 -8.55 -6.29
CA TYR A 99 -9.15 -9.33 -5.13
C TYR A 99 -10.31 -9.75 -4.24
N TYR A 100 -11.30 -8.87 -4.05
CA TYR A 100 -12.50 -9.23 -3.31
C TYR A 100 -13.29 -10.34 -4.02
N THR A 101 -13.51 -10.21 -5.33
CA THR A 101 -14.21 -11.24 -6.14
C THR A 101 -13.51 -12.59 -6.07
N GLU A 102 -12.19 -12.60 -6.08
CA GLU A 102 -11.39 -13.80 -5.93
C GLU A 102 -11.52 -14.39 -4.52
N ALA A 103 -11.39 -13.54 -3.48
CA ALA A 103 -11.55 -13.96 -2.09
C ALA A 103 -12.94 -14.56 -1.82
N ALA A 104 -13.99 -13.98 -2.42
CA ALA A 104 -15.36 -14.50 -2.30
C ALA A 104 -15.56 -15.88 -2.94
N ARG A 105 -14.74 -16.24 -3.94
CA ARG A 105 -14.77 -17.55 -4.60
C ARG A 105 -13.92 -18.60 -3.89
N THR A 106 -12.98 -18.17 -3.08
CA THR A 106 -12.06 -19.07 -2.36
C THR A 106 -12.74 -19.61 -1.09
N ARG A 107 -12.47 -20.87 -0.73
CA ARG A 107 -12.97 -21.46 0.51
C ARG A 107 -12.40 -20.74 1.73
N GLY A 108 -13.24 -20.45 2.72
CA GLY A 108 -12.86 -19.78 3.95
C GLY A 108 -13.65 -18.49 4.20
N LYS A 109 -13.24 -17.72 5.20
CA LYS A 109 -13.85 -16.42 5.48
C LYS A 109 -13.34 -15.39 4.49
N THR A 110 -14.21 -14.85 3.66
CA THR A 110 -13.88 -13.91 2.58
C THR A 110 -12.97 -12.77 3.04
N GLY A 111 -13.23 -12.18 4.20
CA GLY A 111 -12.42 -11.09 4.75
C GLY A 111 -10.99 -11.50 5.09
N GLU A 112 -10.79 -12.67 5.70
CA GLU A 112 -9.48 -13.22 6.02
C GLU A 112 -8.69 -13.54 4.75
N VAL A 113 -9.33 -14.21 3.78
CA VAL A 113 -8.73 -14.52 2.47
C VAL A 113 -8.34 -13.25 1.72
N LEU A 114 -9.19 -12.21 1.75
CA LEU A 114 -8.86 -10.91 1.15
C LEU A 114 -7.59 -10.31 1.77
N LEU A 115 -7.48 -10.31 3.10
CA LEU A 115 -6.28 -9.81 3.77
C LEU A 115 -5.05 -10.66 3.45
N GLN A 116 -5.20 -11.98 3.37
CA GLN A 116 -4.12 -12.90 2.97
C GLN A 116 -3.61 -12.59 1.56
N ILE A 117 -4.52 -12.37 0.60
CA ILE A 117 -4.19 -11.94 -0.76
C ILE A 117 -3.43 -10.61 -0.78
N LEU A 118 -3.83 -9.65 0.07
CA LEU A 118 -3.20 -8.34 0.16
C LEU A 118 -1.80 -8.42 0.79
N GLU A 119 -1.63 -9.26 1.81
CA GLU A 119 -0.35 -9.45 2.48
C GLU A 119 0.65 -10.26 1.64
N SER A 120 0.19 -11.25 0.85
CA SER A 120 1.04 -12.06 -0.01
C SER A 120 1.60 -11.34 -1.25
N ARG A 121 1.29 -10.08 -1.46
CA ARG A 121 1.86 -9.28 -2.55
C ARG A 121 3.34 -9.01 -2.35
N LEU A 122 4.14 -9.14 -3.41
CA LEU A 122 5.60 -8.97 -3.37
C LEU A 122 6.02 -7.59 -2.83
N ASP A 123 5.32 -6.51 -3.26
CA ASP A 123 5.59 -5.17 -2.74
C ASP A 123 5.35 -5.08 -1.22
N ASN A 124 4.33 -5.75 -0.71
CA ASN A 124 4.05 -5.76 0.72
C ASN A 124 5.02 -6.66 1.50
N VAL A 125 5.41 -7.82 0.95
CA VAL A 125 6.39 -8.73 1.58
C VAL A 125 7.73 -8.03 1.78
N ILE A 126 8.23 -7.32 0.76
CA ILE A 126 9.47 -6.52 0.85
C ILE A 126 9.37 -5.44 1.95
N TYR A 127 8.19 -4.81 2.10
CA TYR A 127 7.95 -3.83 3.16
C TYR A 127 7.90 -4.49 4.55
N ARG A 128 7.22 -5.65 4.69
CA ARG A 128 7.09 -6.40 5.94
C ARG A 128 8.44 -6.97 6.42
N ALA A 129 9.28 -7.35 5.48
CA ALA A 129 10.65 -7.81 5.75
C ALA A 129 11.60 -6.69 6.17
N GLY A 130 11.17 -5.41 6.13
CA GLY A 130 12.03 -4.29 6.48
C GLY A 130 12.99 -3.81 5.39
N PHE A 131 12.97 -4.42 4.19
CA PHE A 131 13.86 -4.03 3.08
C PHE A 131 13.48 -2.70 2.44
N ALA A 132 12.32 -2.16 2.78
CA ALA A 132 11.91 -0.83 2.36
C ALA A 132 11.21 -0.08 3.50
N LYS A 133 11.46 1.21 3.60
CA LYS A 133 10.88 2.09 4.66
C LYS A 133 9.37 2.31 4.50
N SER A 134 8.85 2.12 3.28
CA SER A 134 7.41 2.28 2.99
C SER A 134 7.00 1.33 1.86
N ARG A 135 5.68 1.06 1.75
CA ARG A 135 5.12 0.25 0.66
C ARG A 135 5.35 0.88 -0.71
N ASP A 136 5.35 2.20 -0.81
CA ASP A 136 5.66 2.89 -2.08
C ASP A 136 7.11 2.69 -2.49
N MET A 137 8.05 2.74 -1.54
CA MET A 137 9.45 2.42 -1.79
C MET A 137 9.61 0.95 -2.18
N ALA A 138 8.97 0.01 -1.47
CA ALA A 138 9.00 -1.41 -1.81
C ALA A 138 8.49 -1.64 -3.23
N ARG A 139 7.38 -1.00 -3.59
CA ARG A 139 6.84 -1.04 -4.95
C ARG A 139 7.83 -0.52 -5.99
N GLN A 140 8.55 0.56 -5.70
CA GLN A 140 9.59 1.11 -6.57
C GLN A 140 10.75 0.13 -6.74
N VAL A 141 11.23 -0.47 -5.66
CA VAL A 141 12.29 -1.47 -5.64
C VAL A 141 11.94 -2.67 -6.54
N VAL A 142 10.73 -3.20 -6.38
CA VAL A 142 10.24 -4.29 -7.25
C VAL A 142 10.18 -3.85 -8.71
N ARG A 143 9.56 -2.70 -8.98
CA ARG A 143 9.35 -2.19 -10.34
C ARG A 143 10.66 -1.92 -11.09
N HIS A 144 11.70 -1.53 -10.37
CA HIS A 144 13.04 -1.30 -10.94
C HIS A 144 13.81 -2.63 -11.15
N GLY A 145 13.23 -3.77 -10.76
CA GLY A 145 13.79 -5.08 -11.00
C GLY A 145 14.97 -5.43 -10.11
N HIS A 146 14.97 -4.92 -8.88
CA HIS A 146 15.98 -5.22 -7.86
C HIS A 146 15.67 -6.50 -7.08
N VAL A 147 14.57 -7.20 -7.39
CA VAL A 147 14.08 -8.36 -6.63
C VAL A 147 14.11 -9.61 -7.49
N LEU A 148 14.56 -10.70 -6.89
CA LEU A 148 14.51 -12.05 -7.43
C LEU A 148 13.56 -12.88 -6.57
N VAL A 149 12.76 -13.72 -7.21
CA VAL A 149 11.94 -14.75 -6.55
C VAL A 149 12.38 -16.09 -7.11
N ASN A 150 12.83 -16.97 -6.24
CA ASN A 150 13.41 -18.29 -6.62
C ASN A 150 14.48 -18.15 -7.71
N GLY A 151 15.38 -17.16 -7.57
CA GLY A 151 16.46 -16.86 -8.51
C GLY A 151 16.04 -16.16 -9.80
N ARG A 152 14.74 -15.93 -10.03
CA ARG A 152 14.23 -15.25 -11.24
C ARG A 152 13.86 -13.80 -10.94
N LYS A 153 14.24 -12.88 -11.83
CA LYS A 153 13.86 -11.46 -11.71
C LYS A 153 12.36 -11.27 -11.85
N VAL A 154 11.75 -10.59 -10.87
CA VAL A 154 10.33 -10.22 -10.88
C VAL A 154 10.21 -8.71 -10.70
N ASP A 155 9.57 -8.02 -11.64
CA ASP A 155 9.34 -6.57 -11.65
C ASP A 155 7.85 -6.19 -11.47
N ILE A 156 7.01 -7.17 -11.15
CA ILE A 156 5.58 -7.01 -10.95
C ILE A 156 5.26 -6.89 -9.47
N PRO A 157 4.91 -5.69 -8.93
CA PRO A 157 4.61 -5.51 -7.51
C PRO A 157 3.43 -6.31 -6.98
N SER A 158 2.49 -6.65 -7.86
CA SER A 158 1.31 -7.46 -7.53
C SER A 158 1.56 -8.97 -7.64
N PHE A 159 2.78 -9.40 -7.94
CA PHE A 159 3.14 -10.82 -7.89
C PHE A 159 2.81 -11.36 -6.50
N ARG A 160 2.19 -12.52 -6.44
CA ARG A 160 1.85 -13.20 -5.18
C ARG A 160 2.90 -14.22 -4.85
N VAL A 161 3.39 -14.12 -3.64
CA VAL A 161 4.31 -15.11 -3.10
C VAL A 161 3.52 -16.31 -2.60
N SER A 162 4.14 -17.47 -2.74
CA SER A 162 3.64 -18.76 -2.25
C SER A 162 4.46 -19.23 -1.06
N GLU A 163 3.99 -20.27 -0.38
CA GLU A 163 4.77 -20.94 0.65
C GLU A 163 6.06 -21.51 0.07
N SER A 164 7.12 -21.45 0.85
CA SER A 164 8.49 -21.86 0.48
C SER A 164 9.16 -21.00 -0.58
N ASP A 165 8.56 -19.87 -1.01
CA ASP A 165 9.25 -18.94 -1.91
C ASP A 165 10.43 -18.26 -1.22
N ILE A 166 11.54 -18.15 -1.96
CA ILE A 166 12.75 -17.44 -1.55
C ILE A 166 12.80 -16.12 -2.33
N ILE A 167 12.79 -15.01 -1.60
CA ILE A 167 12.85 -13.66 -2.18
C ILE A 167 14.22 -13.06 -1.83
N GLU A 168 14.92 -12.56 -2.81
CA GLU A 168 16.28 -12.03 -2.66
C GLU A 168 16.39 -10.67 -3.34
N ILE A 169 17.30 -9.86 -2.84
CA ILE A 169 17.73 -8.65 -3.57
C ILE A 169 18.81 -9.05 -4.58
N ALA A 170 18.66 -8.59 -5.81
CA ALA A 170 19.60 -8.88 -6.87
C ALA A 170 21.03 -8.47 -6.48
N PRO A 171 22.07 -9.32 -6.72
CA PRO A 171 23.44 -9.05 -6.28
C PRO A 171 23.97 -7.68 -6.71
N LYS A 172 23.65 -7.24 -7.93
CA LYS A 172 24.01 -5.92 -8.47
C LYS A 172 23.43 -4.75 -7.69
N SER A 173 22.40 -5.00 -6.88
CA SER A 173 21.66 -3.97 -6.17
C SER A 173 22.03 -3.86 -4.69
N LEU A 174 22.79 -4.83 -4.14
CA LEU A 174 23.12 -4.89 -2.72
C LEU A 174 23.92 -3.69 -2.21
N GLU A 175 24.69 -3.06 -3.09
CA GLU A 175 25.51 -1.87 -2.79
C GLU A 175 24.73 -0.55 -2.90
N LEU A 176 23.48 -0.59 -3.34
CA LEU A 176 22.67 0.62 -3.40
C LEU A 176 22.31 1.11 -2.01
N THR A 177 22.39 2.43 -1.81
CA THR A 177 22.13 3.11 -0.53
C THR A 177 20.86 2.62 0.20
N PRO A 178 19.70 2.40 -0.46
CA PRO A 178 18.50 1.92 0.22
C PRO A 178 18.69 0.56 0.92
N PHE A 179 19.45 -0.35 0.31
CA PHE A 179 19.68 -1.70 0.87
C PHE A 179 20.78 -1.73 1.92
N ILE A 180 21.78 -0.86 1.79
CA ILE A 180 22.78 -0.66 2.86
C ILE A 180 22.10 -0.18 4.13
N ILE A 181 21.22 0.82 4.02
CA ILE A 181 20.44 1.34 5.15
C ILE A 181 19.50 0.26 5.71
N ALA A 182 18.78 -0.47 4.86
CA ALA A 182 17.89 -1.53 5.28
C ALA A 182 18.61 -2.66 6.03
N ARG A 183 19.85 -2.98 5.65
CA ARG A 183 20.69 -3.94 6.34
C ARG A 183 21.14 -3.42 7.71
N ALA A 184 21.51 -2.15 7.80
CA ALA A 184 21.94 -1.51 9.05
C ALA A 184 20.77 -1.37 10.06
N GLU A 185 19.57 -1.11 9.58
CA GLU A 185 18.34 -0.98 10.39
C GLU A 185 17.62 -2.35 10.59
N ALA A 186 18.27 -3.46 10.19
CA ALA A 186 17.68 -4.78 10.35
C ALA A 186 17.45 -5.11 11.84
N GLY A 187 16.24 -5.58 12.17
CA GLY A 187 15.83 -5.88 13.54
C GLY A 187 15.11 -4.75 14.26
N GLU A 188 15.12 -3.50 13.78
CA GLU A 188 14.36 -2.42 14.39
C GLU A 188 12.84 -2.58 14.24
N ARG A 189 12.41 -3.28 13.18
CA ARG A 189 11.00 -3.56 12.94
C ARG A 189 10.67 -5.01 13.22
N PRO A 190 9.53 -5.28 13.87
CA PRO A 190 9.06 -6.63 14.06
C PRO A 190 8.73 -7.25 12.69
N VAL A 191 9.37 -8.36 12.39
CA VAL A 191 9.06 -9.19 11.21
C VAL A 191 7.91 -10.12 11.59
N PRO A 192 6.86 -10.23 10.76
CA PRO A 192 5.78 -11.18 11.01
C PRO A 192 6.28 -12.63 11.02
N SER A 193 5.71 -13.47 11.89
CA SER A 193 6.16 -14.86 12.10
C SER A 193 6.03 -15.80 10.88
N TRP A 194 5.29 -15.39 9.86
CA TRP A 194 5.16 -16.14 8.61
C TRP A 194 6.31 -15.87 7.61
N LEU A 195 7.17 -14.89 7.92
CA LEU A 195 8.38 -14.57 7.17
C LEU A 195 9.62 -14.80 8.02
N GLU A 196 10.67 -15.34 7.42
CA GLU A 196 12.02 -15.36 7.97
C GLU A 196 12.92 -14.44 7.13
N VAL A 197 13.65 -13.57 7.80
CA VAL A 197 14.53 -12.60 7.14
C VAL A 197 15.95 -12.88 7.53
N ILE A 198 16.82 -13.01 6.54
CA ILE A 198 18.27 -13.16 6.69
C ILE A 198 18.91 -11.84 6.20
N PRO A 199 19.17 -10.86 7.10
CA PRO A 199 19.60 -9.52 6.72
C PRO A 199 20.94 -9.50 5.97
N ASP A 200 21.90 -10.31 6.40
CA ASP A 200 23.23 -10.35 5.80
C ASP A 200 23.20 -10.70 4.32
N LYS A 201 22.31 -11.63 3.96
CA LYS A 201 22.14 -12.08 2.58
C LYS A 201 21.04 -11.31 1.84
N MET A 202 20.36 -10.38 2.52
CA MET A 202 19.17 -9.68 2.00
C MET A 202 18.15 -10.64 1.38
N ARG A 203 17.85 -11.71 2.14
CA ARG A 203 16.99 -12.82 1.73
C ARG A 203 15.79 -12.95 2.66
N ILE A 204 14.64 -13.27 2.09
CA ILE A 204 13.40 -13.54 2.80
C ILE A 204 12.93 -14.93 2.42
N LEU A 205 12.56 -15.74 3.40
CA LEU A 205 11.89 -17.02 3.22
C LEU A 205 10.44 -16.90 3.66
N VAL A 206 9.51 -17.35 2.84
CA VAL A 206 8.09 -17.41 3.15
C VAL A 206 7.78 -18.79 3.71
N HIS A 207 7.52 -18.91 5.02
CA HIS A 207 7.20 -20.21 5.64
C HIS A 207 5.78 -20.66 5.32
N THR A 208 4.82 -19.79 5.57
CA THR A 208 3.40 -20.07 5.38
C THR A 208 2.70 -18.81 4.85
N LEU A 209 1.49 -18.95 4.36
CA LEU A 209 0.68 -17.77 4.07
C LEU A 209 0.14 -17.17 5.39
N PRO A 210 0.03 -15.82 5.49
CA PRO A 210 -0.33 -15.17 6.72
C PRO A 210 -1.75 -15.51 7.18
N SER A 211 -1.92 -15.88 8.43
CA SER A 211 -3.22 -15.98 9.09
C SER A 211 -3.70 -14.62 9.59
N ARG A 212 -5.00 -14.47 9.89
CA ARG A 212 -5.55 -13.20 10.39
C ARG A 212 -4.85 -12.70 11.64
N ALA A 213 -4.49 -13.62 12.56
CA ALA A 213 -3.80 -13.28 13.80
C ALA A 213 -2.39 -12.70 13.61
N GLN A 214 -1.74 -13.03 12.49
CA GLN A 214 -0.40 -12.54 12.13
C GLN A 214 -0.42 -11.22 11.37
N ILE A 215 -1.61 -10.71 11.03
CA ILE A 215 -1.80 -9.46 10.28
C ILE A 215 -2.15 -8.35 11.27
N ASP A 216 -1.20 -7.47 11.52
CA ASP A 216 -1.30 -6.37 12.49
C ASP A 216 -2.02 -5.10 11.96
N THR A 217 -2.59 -5.16 10.75
CA THR A 217 -3.32 -4.02 10.18
C THR A 217 -4.67 -3.82 10.87
N LEU A 218 -4.89 -2.57 11.33
CA LEU A 218 -6.15 -2.15 11.96
C LEU A 218 -7.25 -1.95 10.92
N ILE A 219 -7.73 -3.04 10.35
CA ILE A 219 -8.80 -3.08 9.34
C ILE A 219 -9.90 -4.00 9.83
N SER A 220 -11.16 -3.52 9.77
CA SER A 220 -12.33 -4.35 9.97
C SER A 220 -12.75 -4.97 8.63
N GLU A 221 -12.32 -6.19 8.38
CA GLU A 221 -12.60 -6.92 7.14
C GLU A 221 -14.10 -7.18 6.95
N GLN A 222 -14.87 -7.32 8.05
CA GLN A 222 -16.30 -7.54 7.99
C GLN A 222 -17.03 -6.38 7.32
N LEU A 223 -16.70 -5.14 7.67
CA LEU A 223 -17.29 -3.94 7.03
C LEU A 223 -16.99 -3.87 5.53
N ILE A 224 -15.83 -4.39 5.11
CA ILE A 224 -15.48 -4.47 3.69
C ILE A 224 -16.34 -5.51 2.98
N VAL A 225 -16.54 -6.68 3.60
CA VAL A 225 -17.40 -7.73 3.05
C VAL A 225 -18.83 -7.23 2.93
N GLU A 226 -19.38 -6.60 3.95
CA GLU A 226 -20.72 -6.01 3.94
C GLU A 226 -20.88 -4.95 2.83
N TYR A 227 -19.85 -4.13 2.59
CA TYR A 227 -19.87 -3.14 1.52
C TYR A 227 -20.05 -3.75 0.12
N TYR A 228 -19.39 -4.87 -0.15
CA TYR A 228 -19.45 -5.55 -1.44
C TYR A 228 -20.58 -6.57 -1.57
N SER A 229 -21.27 -6.90 -0.48
CA SER A 229 -22.40 -7.84 -0.45
C SER A 229 -23.74 -7.17 -0.77
N LYS A 230 -23.74 -5.85 -0.92
CA LYS A 230 -24.93 -5.03 -1.24
C LYS A 230 -25.22 -4.96 -2.71
#